data_226f0571db469818130fcb697a18abaf
#
_entry.id   226f0571db469818130fcb697a18abaf
#
_cell.length_a   1.000
_cell.length_b   1.000
_cell.length_c   1.000
_cell.angle_alpha   90.00
_cell.angle_beta   90.00
_cell.angle_gamma   90.00
#
_symmetry.space_group_name_H-M   'P 1'
#
loop_
_entity.id
_entity.type
_entity.pdbx_description
1 polymer ?
#
loop_
_entity_poly.entity_id
_entity_poly.type
_entity_poly.pdbx_seq_one_letter_code
_entity_poly.pdbx_strand_id
1 'polypeptide(L)'
;MNIRDIANLAGVSASTVSKVMNGKDKDISEETRKKVLEVIEREHYVPYFKFLDKAGMKNRLVGLILQKNNQEKERYIARENNYGLVIGYSEDENDTKILCQDMILKKVSGILTEDFVNIADKREKGVIVNYNDTSGLNELNETIFYYKISEAVELAVENFVQEGHQKIACIVNKSQIGLLKDYKLAMQNKNMQINPAWMYIYEEIEEFGISQFIGESETAIICGTPEIACRVAGILEKRKTNIPEELSIIAIGEGKELQYVSGGITAIDFPIEEMVSEGTKCLFEMDKTGQKTDTV
;
A
#
# COMPACT_ATOMS: atom_id res chain seq x y z
N MET A 1 -23.96 -9.07 -16.23
CA MET A 1 -24.33 -9.98 -17.34
C MET A 1 -23.05 -10.56 -17.93
N ASN A 2 -22.99 -11.85 -18.20
CA ASN A 2 -21.81 -12.54 -18.72
C ASN A 2 -22.09 -13.08 -20.16
N ILE A 3 -21.04 -13.61 -20.82
CA ILE A 3 -21.16 -14.10 -22.21
C ILE A 3 -22.18 -15.23 -22.37
N ARG A 4 -22.44 -16.03 -21.31
CA ARG A 4 -23.44 -17.12 -21.33
C ARG A 4 -24.85 -16.56 -21.31
N ASP A 5 -25.05 -15.45 -20.62
CA ASP A 5 -26.37 -14.76 -20.58
C ASP A 5 -26.73 -14.22 -21.97
N ILE A 6 -25.76 -13.60 -22.65
CA ILE A 6 -25.91 -13.12 -24.04
C ILE A 6 -26.17 -14.29 -25.00
N ALA A 7 -25.44 -15.39 -24.83
CA ALA A 7 -25.63 -16.58 -25.64
C ALA A 7 -27.06 -17.15 -25.51
N ASN A 8 -27.59 -17.23 -24.29
CA ASN A 8 -28.93 -17.64 -23.99
C ASN A 8 -29.99 -16.73 -24.65
N LEU A 9 -29.81 -15.40 -24.50
CA LEU A 9 -30.71 -14.40 -25.08
C LEU A 9 -30.69 -14.40 -26.61
N ALA A 10 -29.52 -14.63 -27.21
CA ALA A 10 -29.39 -14.75 -28.67
C ALA A 10 -29.77 -16.14 -29.22
N GLY A 11 -29.95 -17.14 -28.35
CA GLY A 11 -30.25 -18.51 -28.75
C GLY A 11 -29.11 -19.22 -29.47
N VAL A 12 -27.86 -18.92 -29.08
CA VAL A 12 -26.62 -19.45 -29.67
C VAL A 12 -25.67 -19.96 -28.58
N SER A 13 -24.56 -20.59 -28.98
CA SER A 13 -23.55 -21.01 -28.05
C SER A 13 -22.71 -19.81 -27.59
N ALA A 14 -22.12 -19.87 -26.38
CA ALA A 14 -21.15 -18.88 -25.89
C ALA A 14 -19.90 -18.76 -26.82
N SER A 15 -19.55 -19.87 -27.49
CA SER A 15 -18.49 -19.89 -28.52
C SER A 15 -18.89 -19.07 -29.75
N THR A 16 -20.14 -19.13 -30.17
CA THR A 16 -20.68 -18.34 -31.30
C THR A 16 -20.65 -16.85 -30.95
N VAL A 17 -21.10 -16.47 -29.76
CA VAL A 17 -21.01 -15.08 -29.28
C VAL A 17 -19.55 -14.62 -29.27
N SER A 18 -18.64 -15.43 -28.73
CA SER A 18 -17.22 -15.13 -28.71
C SER A 18 -16.63 -14.92 -30.10
N LYS A 19 -17.00 -15.78 -31.09
CA LYS A 19 -16.54 -15.64 -32.49
C LYS A 19 -17.04 -14.35 -33.12
N VAL A 20 -18.31 -14.03 -32.98
CA VAL A 20 -18.91 -12.77 -33.52
C VAL A 20 -18.22 -11.56 -32.89
N MET A 21 -18.02 -11.61 -31.60
CA MET A 21 -17.36 -10.51 -30.86
C MET A 21 -15.90 -10.34 -31.25
N ASN A 22 -15.19 -11.40 -31.61
CA ASN A 22 -13.79 -11.37 -31.98
C ASN A 22 -13.55 -11.21 -33.51
N GLY A 23 -14.60 -10.99 -34.31
CA GLY A 23 -14.48 -10.88 -35.76
C GLY A 23 -13.97 -12.17 -36.43
N LYS A 24 -14.07 -13.32 -35.73
CA LYS A 24 -13.72 -14.66 -36.23
C LYS A 24 -14.98 -15.42 -36.65
N ASP A 25 -15.89 -14.72 -37.33
CA ASP A 25 -17.25 -15.11 -37.61
C ASP A 25 -17.51 -15.50 -39.06
N LYS A 26 -16.43 -15.77 -39.84
CA LYS A 26 -16.52 -16.18 -41.26
C LYS A 26 -17.41 -17.39 -41.49
N ASP A 27 -17.52 -18.26 -40.49
CA ASP A 27 -18.34 -19.49 -40.56
C ASP A 27 -19.73 -19.30 -39.94
N ILE A 28 -20.13 -18.08 -39.57
CA ILE A 28 -21.40 -17.75 -38.92
C ILE A 28 -22.28 -17.02 -39.92
N SER A 29 -23.57 -17.46 -40.05
CA SER A 29 -24.51 -16.80 -40.94
C SER A 29 -24.70 -15.33 -40.55
N GLU A 30 -24.93 -14.49 -41.57
CA GLU A 30 -25.18 -13.04 -41.37
C GLU A 30 -26.36 -12.79 -40.44
N GLU A 31 -27.41 -13.63 -40.53
CA GLU A 31 -28.60 -13.57 -39.68
C GLU A 31 -28.22 -13.84 -38.18
N THR A 32 -27.43 -14.87 -37.93
CA THR A 32 -26.97 -15.20 -36.59
C THR A 32 -26.05 -14.10 -36.01
N ARG A 33 -25.18 -13.58 -36.88
CA ARG A 33 -24.30 -12.47 -36.52
C ARG A 33 -25.09 -11.23 -36.11
N LYS A 34 -26.06 -10.84 -36.93
CA LYS A 34 -26.94 -9.69 -36.68
C LYS A 34 -27.69 -9.85 -35.36
N LYS A 35 -28.30 -11.01 -35.15
CA LYS A 35 -29.02 -11.33 -33.90
C LYS A 35 -28.16 -11.24 -32.65
N VAL A 36 -26.92 -11.73 -32.71
CA VAL A 36 -25.99 -11.64 -31.60
C VAL A 36 -25.61 -10.18 -31.32
N LEU A 37 -25.33 -9.39 -32.36
CA LEU A 37 -25.01 -7.97 -32.24
C LEU A 37 -26.18 -7.15 -31.67
N GLU A 38 -27.41 -7.41 -32.10
CA GLU A 38 -28.62 -6.75 -31.59
C GLU A 38 -28.82 -7.04 -30.09
N VAL A 39 -28.60 -8.28 -29.64
CA VAL A 39 -28.69 -8.64 -28.22
C VAL A 39 -27.58 -7.95 -27.42
N ILE A 40 -26.35 -7.93 -27.93
CA ILE A 40 -25.24 -7.25 -27.30
C ILE A 40 -25.54 -5.75 -27.12
N GLU A 41 -26.07 -5.11 -28.15
CA GLU A 41 -26.39 -3.68 -28.13
C GLU A 41 -27.57 -3.39 -27.19
N ARG A 42 -28.67 -4.15 -27.27
CA ARG A 42 -29.83 -3.99 -26.41
C ARG A 42 -29.51 -4.14 -24.93
N GLU A 43 -28.71 -5.15 -24.60
CA GLU A 43 -28.31 -5.44 -23.21
C GLU A 43 -27.11 -4.63 -22.75
N HIS A 44 -26.62 -3.70 -23.57
CA HIS A 44 -25.41 -2.92 -23.32
C HIS A 44 -24.24 -3.81 -22.87
N TYR A 45 -24.19 -5.05 -23.40
CA TYR A 45 -23.13 -5.99 -23.05
C TYR A 45 -21.84 -5.60 -23.75
N VAL A 46 -20.94 -5.03 -22.99
CA VAL A 46 -19.58 -4.76 -23.43
C VAL A 46 -18.68 -5.81 -22.79
N PRO A 47 -18.08 -6.74 -23.56
CA PRO A 47 -17.00 -7.54 -23.04
C PRO A 47 -15.89 -6.57 -22.66
N TYR A 48 -15.51 -6.66 -21.41
CA TYR A 48 -14.51 -5.78 -20.81
C TYR A 48 -13.26 -5.57 -21.70
N PHE A 49 -12.81 -6.63 -22.41
CA PHE A 49 -11.65 -6.58 -23.30
C PHE A 49 -11.91 -5.93 -24.68
N LYS A 50 -13.12 -5.92 -25.20
CA LYS A 50 -13.43 -5.31 -26.51
C LYS A 50 -13.75 -3.83 -26.46
N PHE A 51 -14.17 -3.34 -25.34
CA PHE A 51 -14.32 -1.90 -25.16
C PHE A 51 -12.96 -1.21 -25.34
N LEU A 52 -11.90 -1.84 -24.89
CA LEU A 52 -10.54 -1.32 -24.93
C LEU A 52 -9.91 -1.41 -26.35
N ASP A 53 -10.12 -2.53 -27.06
CA ASP A 53 -9.59 -2.73 -28.42
C ASP A 53 -10.28 -1.84 -29.48
N LYS A 54 -11.62 -1.64 -29.39
CA LYS A 54 -12.36 -0.78 -30.31
C LYS A 54 -12.02 0.71 -30.18
N ALA A 55 -11.59 1.13 -29.03
CA ALA A 55 -11.20 2.53 -28.78
C ALA A 55 -9.77 2.82 -29.16
N GLY A 56 -8.99 1.85 -29.70
CA GLY A 56 -7.54 1.98 -29.88
C GLY A 56 -6.81 2.20 -28.54
N MET A 57 -7.48 1.89 -27.45
CA MET A 57 -6.95 2.02 -26.11
C MET A 57 -6.34 0.67 -25.72
N LYS A 58 -5.06 0.66 -25.40
CA LYS A 58 -4.47 -0.43 -24.62
C LYS A 58 -5.28 -0.62 -23.34
N ASN A 59 -5.25 -1.83 -22.78
CA ASN A 59 -5.87 -2.09 -21.47
C ASN A 59 -5.39 -1.05 -20.46
N ARG A 60 -6.22 -0.05 -20.16
CA ARG A 60 -5.88 0.97 -19.17
C ARG A 60 -6.36 0.53 -17.80
N LEU A 61 -5.84 -0.62 -17.35
CA LEU A 61 -6.08 -1.15 -16.03
C LEU A 61 -4.76 -1.16 -15.29
N VAL A 62 -4.78 -0.65 -14.08
CA VAL A 62 -3.67 -0.72 -13.14
C VAL A 62 -4.09 -1.62 -11.99
N GLY A 63 -3.23 -2.57 -11.64
CA GLY A 63 -3.35 -3.34 -10.41
C GLY A 63 -2.81 -2.53 -9.23
N LEU A 64 -3.53 -2.56 -8.14
CA LEU A 64 -3.09 -2.01 -6.87
C LEU A 64 -3.21 -3.08 -5.81
N ILE A 65 -2.09 -3.47 -5.20
CA ILE A 65 -2.06 -4.42 -4.10
C ILE A 65 -1.66 -3.67 -2.84
N LEU A 66 -2.59 -3.60 -1.89
CA LEU A 66 -2.44 -2.90 -0.63
C LEU A 66 -2.41 -3.90 0.53
N GLN A 67 -1.73 -3.56 1.58
CA GLN A 67 -1.93 -4.24 2.86
C GLN A 67 -3.31 -3.91 3.43
N LYS A 68 -3.91 -4.87 4.13
CA LYS A 68 -5.30 -4.81 4.63
C LYS A 68 -5.63 -3.54 5.44
N ASN A 69 -4.63 -2.88 5.99
CA ASN A 69 -4.79 -1.68 6.84
C ASN A 69 -4.62 -0.35 6.10
N ASN A 70 -4.41 -0.35 4.77
CA ASN A 70 -4.02 0.85 4.01
C ASN A 70 -5.08 1.32 2.99
N GLN A 71 -6.37 1.25 3.33
CA GLN A 71 -7.49 1.55 2.42
C GLN A 71 -7.55 3.01 1.90
N GLU A 72 -6.93 3.97 2.55
CA GLU A 72 -6.99 5.38 2.14
C GLU A 72 -6.16 5.70 0.89
N LYS A 73 -5.15 4.90 0.57
CA LYS A 73 -4.26 5.09 -0.59
C LYS A 73 -4.96 4.93 -1.95
N GLU A 74 -6.13 4.30 -1.98
CA GLU A 74 -6.93 4.08 -3.20
C GLU A 74 -7.35 5.37 -3.89
N ARG A 75 -7.53 6.46 -3.14
CA ARG A 75 -8.08 7.72 -3.64
C ARG A 75 -7.15 8.47 -4.59
N TYR A 76 -5.84 8.27 -4.44
CA TYR A 76 -4.83 9.04 -5.19
C TYR A 76 -4.61 8.54 -6.61
N ILE A 77 -4.73 7.24 -6.84
CA ILE A 77 -4.44 6.61 -8.14
C ILE A 77 -5.57 6.79 -9.15
N ALA A 78 -6.82 6.84 -8.69
CA ALA A 78 -8.02 6.77 -9.53
C ALA A 78 -8.31 8.02 -10.35
N ARG A 79 -7.76 9.19 -10.00
CA ARG A 79 -8.26 10.49 -10.50
C ARG A 79 -7.58 11.04 -11.76
N GLU A 80 -6.34 10.69 -12.06
CA GLU A 80 -5.56 11.53 -12.99
C GLU A 80 -5.45 11.03 -14.44
N ASN A 81 -5.73 9.77 -14.80
CA ASN A 81 -5.30 9.30 -16.12
C ASN A 81 -6.29 8.41 -16.92
N ASN A 82 -7.56 8.33 -16.60
CA ASN A 82 -8.53 7.45 -17.30
C ASN A 82 -8.16 5.94 -17.26
N TYR A 83 -7.49 5.48 -16.22
CA TYR A 83 -7.25 4.07 -15.97
C TYR A 83 -8.29 3.50 -15.00
N GLY A 84 -8.73 2.27 -15.25
CA GLY A 84 -9.50 1.48 -14.29
C GLY A 84 -8.55 0.83 -13.28
N LEU A 85 -8.99 0.74 -12.01
CA LEU A 85 -8.23 0.08 -10.96
C LEU A 85 -8.75 -1.33 -10.72
N VAL A 86 -7.82 -2.26 -10.54
CA VAL A 86 -8.07 -3.59 -9.97
C VAL A 86 -7.36 -3.62 -8.63
N ILE A 87 -8.13 -3.59 -7.54
CA ILE A 87 -7.58 -3.52 -6.18
C ILE A 87 -7.61 -4.91 -5.57
N GLY A 88 -6.51 -5.31 -4.94
CA GLY A 88 -6.38 -6.50 -4.12
C GLY A 88 -5.81 -6.13 -2.76
N TYR A 89 -6.27 -6.83 -1.72
CA TYR A 89 -5.72 -6.68 -0.36
C TYR A 89 -4.93 -7.91 0.00
N SER A 90 -3.69 -7.71 0.37
CA SER A 90 -2.75 -8.75 0.76
C SER A 90 -2.62 -8.83 2.27
N GLU A 91 -2.53 -10.05 2.79
CA GLU A 91 -2.24 -10.30 4.21
C GLU A 91 -0.76 -10.66 4.42
N ASP A 92 -0.12 -11.24 3.40
CA ASP A 92 1.29 -11.64 3.44
C ASP A 92 1.93 -11.68 2.04
N GLU A 93 3.23 -11.95 1.97
CA GLU A 93 4.00 -12.04 0.72
C GLU A 93 3.46 -13.10 -0.26
N ASN A 94 2.94 -14.22 0.25
CA ASN A 94 2.40 -15.27 -0.60
C ASN A 94 1.07 -14.86 -1.23
N ASP A 95 0.23 -14.20 -0.46
CA ASP A 95 -1.03 -13.64 -0.93
C ASP A 95 -0.79 -12.55 -1.98
N THR A 96 0.21 -11.69 -1.77
CA THR A 96 0.67 -10.71 -2.75
C THR A 96 1.06 -11.36 -4.07
N LYS A 97 1.80 -12.47 -4.05
CA LYS A 97 2.18 -13.22 -5.25
C LYS A 97 0.96 -13.76 -6.02
N ILE A 98 -0.01 -14.31 -5.29
CA ILE A 98 -1.25 -14.81 -5.88
C ILE A 98 -2.03 -13.67 -6.54
N LEU A 99 -2.17 -12.55 -5.85
CA LEU A 99 -2.83 -11.35 -6.38
C LEU A 99 -2.13 -10.79 -7.62
N CYS A 100 -0.80 -10.76 -7.64
CA CYS A 100 -0.04 -10.37 -8.83
C CYS A 100 -0.35 -11.29 -10.01
N GLN A 101 -0.35 -12.61 -9.82
CA GLN A 101 -0.68 -13.57 -10.87
C GLN A 101 -2.10 -13.35 -11.41
N ASP A 102 -3.06 -13.13 -10.53
CA ASP A 102 -4.45 -12.83 -10.88
C ASP A 102 -4.58 -11.54 -11.70
N MET A 103 -3.86 -10.49 -11.33
CA MET A 103 -3.84 -9.22 -12.05
C MET A 103 -3.18 -9.36 -13.42
N ILE A 104 -2.11 -10.15 -13.54
CA ILE A 104 -1.49 -10.51 -14.81
C ILE A 104 -2.48 -11.22 -15.73
N LEU A 105 -3.23 -12.20 -15.21
CA LEU A 105 -4.30 -12.89 -15.97
C LEU A 105 -5.40 -11.94 -16.42
N LYS A 106 -5.69 -10.90 -15.65
CA LYS A 106 -6.63 -9.81 -16.01
C LYS A 106 -6.02 -8.79 -16.97
N LYS A 107 -4.76 -8.96 -17.37
CA LYS A 107 -4.03 -8.11 -18.31
C LYS A 107 -3.99 -6.64 -17.87
N VAL A 108 -3.71 -6.39 -16.61
CA VAL A 108 -3.40 -5.03 -16.16
C VAL A 108 -2.14 -4.52 -16.87
N SER A 109 -2.06 -3.21 -17.11
CA SER A 109 -0.89 -2.59 -17.75
C SER A 109 0.32 -2.59 -16.82
N GLY A 110 0.09 -2.60 -15.52
CA GLY A 110 1.14 -2.71 -14.51
C GLY A 110 0.54 -2.82 -13.12
N ILE A 111 1.37 -3.09 -12.14
CA ILE A 111 0.98 -3.33 -10.75
C ILE A 111 1.77 -2.40 -9.83
N LEU A 112 1.06 -1.72 -8.95
CA LEU A 112 1.62 -1.03 -7.80
C LEU A 112 1.42 -1.90 -6.57
N THR A 113 2.47 -2.19 -5.82
CA THR A 113 2.39 -3.01 -4.61
C THR A 113 3.35 -2.54 -3.54
N GLU A 114 2.97 -2.72 -2.28
CA GLU A 114 3.80 -2.36 -1.13
C GLU A 114 4.77 -3.47 -0.72
N ASP A 115 4.50 -4.74 -1.05
CA ASP A 115 5.13 -5.87 -0.38
C ASP A 115 5.89 -6.86 -1.28
N PHE A 116 6.03 -6.59 -2.57
CA PHE A 116 6.56 -7.60 -3.50
C PHE A 116 8.09 -7.69 -3.51
N VAL A 117 8.81 -6.90 -2.74
CA VAL A 117 10.28 -6.89 -2.80
C VAL A 117 10.89 -7.70 -1.68
N ASN A 118 11.75 -8.61 -2.09
CA ASN A 118 12.81 -9.14 -1.25
C ASN A 118 13.89 -8.05 -1.08
N ILE A 119 13.49 -6.88 -0.55
CA ILE A 119 14.46 -5.87 -0.12
C ILE A 119 15.28 -6.55 0.98
N ALA A 120 16.59 -6.60 0.78
CA ALA A 120 17.53 -7.25 1.70
C ALA A 120 17.42 -6.72 3.13
N ASP A 121 16.80 -5.55 3.31
CA ASP A 121 16.46 -4.96 4.60
C ASP A 121 14.94 -4.70 4.71
N LYS A 122 14.23 -5.58 5.45
CA LYS A 122 12.78 -5.46 5.72
C LYS A 122 12.37 -4.16 6.44
N ARG A 123 13.32 -3.28 6.78
CA ARG A 123 13.08 -1.96 7.37
C ARG A 123 12.76 -0.89 6.34
N GLU A 124 12.94 -1.20 5.06
CA GLU A 124 12.57 -0.31 3.97
C GLU A 124 11.20 -0.72 3.45
N LYS A 125 10.25 0.20 3.50
CA LYS A 125 8.92 0.03 2.92
C LYS A 125 8.76 1.01 1.78
N GLY A 126 8.12 0.58 0.71
CA GLY A 126 7.96 1.42 -0.46
C GLY A 126 6.86 0.95 -1.40
N VAL A 127 6.66 1.73 -2.43
CA VAL A 127 5.77 1.38 -3.54
C VAL A 127 6.62 0.77 -4.64
N ILE A 128 6.24 -0.42 -5.08
CA ILE A 128 6.88 -1.12 -6.17
C ILE A 128 6.01 -0.97 -7.40
N VAL A 129 6.61 -0.53 -8.47
CA VAL A 129 5.98 -0.47 -9.77
C VAL A 129 6.45 -1.66 -10.57
N ASN A 130 5.56 -2.62 -10.77
CA ASN A 130 5.79 -3.77 -11.63
C ASN A 130 5.15 -3.51 -12.98
N TYR A 131 5.95 -3.35 -14.02
CA TYR A 131 5.47 -3.33 -15.39
C TYR A 131 5.53 -4.75 -15.96
N ASN A 132 4.38 -5.24 -16.40
CA ASN A 132 4.27 -6.59 -16.91
C ASN A 132 4.50 -6.62 -18.42
N ASP A 133 5.65 -7.11 -18.83
CA ASP A 133 5.84 -7.63 -20.17
C ASP A 133 5.35 -9.09 -20.19
N THR A 134 4.48 -9.41 -21.11
CA THR A 134 3.69 -10.65 -21.18
C THR A 134 4.48 -11.95 -21.36
N SER A 135 5.80 -11.92 -21.30
CA SER A 135 6.67 -13.03 -21.65
C SER A 135 7.05 -14.01 -20.52
N GLY A 136 6.70 -13.73 -19.27
CA GLY A 136 6.91 -14.71 -18.19
C GLY A 136 7.08 -14.12 -16.79
N LEU A 137 6.65 -14.87 -15.82
CA LEU A 137 6.70 -14.58 -14.37
C LEU A 137 8.13 -14.34 -13.80
N ASN A 138 9.17 -14.54 -14.59
CA ASN A 138 10.56 -14.51 -14.14
C ASN A 138 11.31 -13.21 -14.46
N GLU A 139 10.71 -12.29 -15.20
CA GLU A 139 11.34 -11.01 -15.58
C GLU A 139 10.35 -9.85 -15.39
N LEU A 140 9.99 -9.57 -14.16
CA LEU A 140 9.26 -8.35 -13.83
C LEU A 140 10.23 -7.17 -13.93
N ASN A 141 9.90 -6.19 -14.76
CA ASN A 141 10.57 -4.90 -14.72
C ASN A 141 10.08 -4.14 -13.50
N GLU A 142 10.94 -4.00 -12.49
CA GLU A 142 10.61 -3.37 -11.22
C GLU A 142 11.28 -2.00 -11.13
N THR A 143 10.52 -1.01 -10.70
CA THR A 143 11.06 0.26 -10.20
C THR A 143 10.58 0.41 -8.76
N ILE A 144 11.49 0.75 -7.86
CA ILE A 144 11.21 0.77 -6.44
C ILE A 144 11.31 2.20 -5.95
N PHE A 145 10.23 2.67 -5.31
CA PHE A 145 10.21 3.89 -4.51
C PHE A 145 10.18 3.49 -3.04
N TYR A 146 11.09 3.99 -2.25
CA TYR A 146 11.17 3.58 -0.84
C TYR A 146 11.49 4.77 0.07
N TYR A 147 11.17 4.61 1.34
CA TYR A 147 11.59 5.51 2.42
C TYR A 147 12.30 4.70 3.50
N LYS A 148 13.25 5.35 4.17
CA LYS A 148 14.03 4.72 5.21
C LYS A 148 13.42 4.98 6.58
N ILE A 149 12.88 3.94 7.20
CA ILE A 149 12.35 4.02 8.57
C ILE A 149 13.45 4.45 9.55
N SER A 150 14.70 4.06 9.31
CA SER A 150 15.85 4.44 10.13
C SER A 150 16.04 5.96 10.21
N GLU A 151 15.82 6.69 9.11
CA GLU A 151 15.90 8.16 9.08
C GLU A 151 14.77 8.81 9.90
N ALA A 152 13.56 8.23 9.88
CA ALA A 152 12.45 8.70 10.71
C ALA A 152 12.76 8.52 12.21
N VAL A 153 13.36 7.39 12.58
CA VAL A 153 13.75 7.13 13.96
C VAL A 153 14.87 8.08 14.40
N GLU A 154 15.85 8.31 13.54
CA GLU A 154 16.93 9.26 13.80
C GLU A 154 16.40 10.67 14.01
N LEU A 155 15.46 11.11 13.17
CA LEU A 155 14.79 12.40 13.30
C LEU A 155 13.99 12.51 14.61
N ALA A 156 13.30 11.44 15.03
CA ALA A 156 12.58 11.41 16.31
C ALA A 156 13.52 11.58 17.49
N VAL A 157 14.64 10.83 17.52
CA VAL A 157 15.64 10.93 18.57
C VAL A 157 16.28 12.31 18.56
N GLU A 158 16.63 12.84 17.39
CA GLU A 158 17.20 14.18 17.24
C GLU A 158 16.27 15.27 17.79
N ASN A 159 15.00 15.23 17.45
CA ASN A 159 14.01 16.17 17.96
C ASN A 159 13.95 16.15 19.48
N PHE A 160 13.84 14.97 20.09
CA PHE A 160 13.81 14.84 21.55
C PHE A 160 15.10 15.34 22.22
N VAL A 161 16.27 15.08 21.61
CA VAL A 161 17.55 15.58 22.13
C VAL A 161 17.63 17.10 22.05
N GLN A 162 17.12 17.71 20.96
CA GLN A 162 17.07 19.17 20.81
C GLN A 162 16.16 19.82 21.86
N GLU A 163 15.05 19.15 22.21
CA GLU A 163 14.15 19.59 23.28
C GLU A 163 14.67 19.28 24.71
N GLY A 164 15.86 18.69 24.82
CA GLY A 164 16.54 18.45 26.09
C GLY A 164 16.20 17.13 26.79
N HIS A 165 15.46 16.24 26.11
CA HIS A 165 15.16 14.93 26.68
C HIS A 165 16.41 14.04 26.71
N GLN A 166 16.61 13.37 27.84
CA GLN A 166 17.74 12.45 28.05
C GLN A 166 17.31 11.01 28.23
N LYS A 167 16.05 10.79 28.55
CA LYS A 167 15.46 9.47 28.82
C LYS A 167 14.35 9.23 27.81
N ILE A 168 14.72 8.64 26.70
CA ILE A 168 13.83 8.39 25.57
C ILE A 168 13.51 6.91 25.55
N ALA A 169 12.24 6.55 25.57
CA ALA A 169 11.77 5.19 25.42
C ALA A 169 11.31 4.91 23.97
N CYS A 170 11.23 3.63 23.60
CA CYS A 170 10.74 3.20 22.30
C CYS A 170 9.79 2.03 22.44
N ILE A 171 8.57 2.18 21.90
CA ILE A 171 7.52 1.15 21.88
C ILE A 171 7.21 0.76 20.44
N VAL A 172 7.32 -0.51 20.14
CA VAL A 172 7.08 -1.08 18.79
C VAL A 172 6.18 -2.31 18.88
N ASN A 173 5.54 -2.69 17.78
CA ASN A 173 4.90 -3.99 17.66
C ASN A 173 5.90 -5.05 17.13
N LYS A 174 5.49 -6.32 17.12
CA LYS A 174 6.33 -7.44 16.65
C LYS A 174 6.82 -7.27 15.22
N SER A 175 5.97 -6.73 14.32
CA SER A 175 6.36 -6.52 12.92
C SER A 175 7.42 -5.44 12.73
N GLN A 176 7.59 -4.57 13.74
CA GLN A 176 8.50 -3.44 13.73
C GLN A 176 9.74 -3.63 14.62
N ILE A 177 10.05 -4.86 15.01
CA ILE A 177 11.17 -5.13 15.94
C ILE A 177 12.51 -4.58 15.43
N GLY A 178 12.67 -4.46 14.10
CA GLY A 178 13.83 -3.84 13.46
C GLY A 178 14.03 -2.38 13.85
N LEU A 179 12.95 -1.65 14.13
CA LEU A 179 12.99 -0.25 14.55
C LEU A 179 13.73 -0.06 15.88
N LEU A 180 13.73 -1.07 16.77
CA LEU A 180 14.53 -1.03 18.00
C LEU A 180 16.05 -1.02 17.74
N LYS A 181 16.49 -1.61 16.63
CA LYS A 181 17.89 -1.54 16.20
C LYS A 181 18.23 -0.12 15.74
N ASP A 182 17.35 0.48 14.94
CA ASP A 182 17.52 1.84 14.45
C ASP A 182 17.48 2.86 15.60
N TYR A 183 16.56 2.65 16.57
CA TYR A 183 16.52 3.44 17.81
C TYR A 183 17.86 3.36 18.58
N LYS A 184 18.42 2.16 18.80
CA LYS A 184 19.72 2.01 19.47
C LYS A 184 20.82 2.75 18.74
N LEU A 185 20.86 2.63 17.41
CA LEU A 185 21.86 3.31 16.59
C LEU A 185 21.71 4.83 16.67
N ALA A 186 20.49 5.35 16.56
CA ALA A 186 20.21 6.78 16.68
C ALA A 186 20.60 7.32 18.06
N MET A 187 20.30 6.61 19.15
CA MET A 187 20.72 6.96 20.50
C MET A 187 22.25 6.98 20.63
N GLN A 188 22.96 5.98 20.06
CA GLN A 188 24.42 5.93 20.05
C GLN A 188 25.04 7.12 19.29
N ASN A 189 24.50 7.43 18.11
CA ASN A 189 24.97 8.55 17.28
C ASN A 189 24.86 9.90 18.01
N LYS A 190 23.86 10.03 18.91
CA LYS A 190 23.68 11.24 19.74
C LYS A 190 24.34 11.14 21.11
N ASN A 191 25.17 10.10 21.37
CA ASN A 191 25.80 9.83 22.67
C ASN A 191 24.82 9.73 23.85
N MET A 192 23.61 9.23 23.58
CA MET A 192 22.56 9.06 24.57
C MET A 192 22.69 7.73 25.30
N GLN A 193 22.22 7.68 26.54
CA GLN A 193 22.17 6.44 27.32
C GLN A 193 21.11 5.50 26.73
N ILE A 194 21.50 4.26 26.47
CA ILE A 194 20.58 3.19 26.08
C ILE A 194 20.27 2.36 27.31
N ASN A 195 18.98 2.31 27.67
CA ASN A 195 18.49 1.44 28.73
C ASN A 195 17.57 0.36 28.14
N PRO A 196 17.90 -0.93 28.28
CA PRO A 196 17.03 -2.00 27.81
C PRO A 196 15.59 -1.93 28.37
N ALA A 197 15.41 -1.39 29.57
CA ALA A 197 14.09 -1.21 30.17
C ALA A 197 13.23 -0.13 29.46
N TRP A 198 13.82 0.68 28.58
CA TRP A 198 13.11 1.68 27.78
C TRP A 198 12.73 1.19 26.39
N MET A 199 12.85 -0.10 26.13
CA MET A 199 12.49 -0.74 24.86
C MET A 199 11.40 -1.76 25.11
N TYR A 200 10.22 -1.53 24.52
CA TYR A 200 9.06 -2.39 24.70
C TYR A 200 8.51 -2.88 23.36
N ILE A 201 8.23 -4.19 23.30
CA ILE A 201 7.56 -4.81 22.16
C ILE A 201 6.11 -5.03 22.56
N TYR A 202 5.22 -4.27 21.94
CA TYR A 202 3.78 -4.35 22.17
C TYR A 202 3.19 -5.58 21.47
N GLU A 203 2.43 -6.36 22.21
CA GLU A 203 1.59 -7.43 21.69
C GLU A 203 0.12 -7.03 21.92
N GLU A 204 -0.74 -7.18 20.91
CA GLU A 204 -2.13 -6.65 20.91
C GLU A 204 -3.01 -7.07 22.11
N ILE A 205 -2.62 -8.11 22.84
CA ILE A 205 -3.41 -8.69 23.92
C ILE A 205 -3.07 -8.06 25.28
N GLU A 206 -2.02 -7.25 25.39
CA GLU A 206 -1.51 -6.80 26.69
C GLU A 206 -1.54 -5.28 26.90
N GLU A 207 -2.74 -4.69 27.01
CA GLU A 207 -2.89 -3.31 27.52
C GLU A 207 -2.17 -3.09 28.86
N PHE A 208 -2.07 -4.15 29.66
CA PHE A 208 -1.42 -4.15 30.96
C PHE A 208 0.11 -3.95 30.86
N GLY A 209 0.76 -4.53 29.87
CA GLY A 209 2.21 -4.42 29.67
C GLY A 209 2.66 -2.99 29.37
N ILE A 210 2.00 -2.31 28.43
CA ILE A 210 2.30 -0.89 28.15
C ILE A 210 2.10 -0.04 29.40
N SER A 211 1.00 -0.27 30.13
CA SER A 211 0.71 0.48 31.35
C SER A 211 1.78 0.32 32.42
N GLN A 212 2.39 -0.84 32.56
CA GLN A 212 3.52 -1.02 33.50
C GLN A 212 4.82 -0.40 33.02
N PHE A 213 5.03 -0.42 31.70
CA PHE A 213 6.25 0.09 31.09
C PHE A 213 6.37 1.63 31.19
N ILE A 214 5.26 2.35 31.02
CA ILE A 214 5.25 3.81 30.97
C ILE A 214 5.31 4.42 32.37
N GLY A 215 6.21 5.36 32.58
CA GLY A 215 6.08 6.36 33.65
C GLY A 215 6.94 6.13 34.87
N GLU A 216 8.05 5.37 34.76
CA GLU A 216 8.98 5.28 35.90
C GLU A 216 10.17 6.26 35.80
N SER A 217 10.61 6.60 34.60
CA SER A 217 11.78 7.49 34.48
C SER A 217 11.97 8.17 33.13
N GLU A 218 11.29 7.72 32.07
CA GLU A 218 11.38 8.32 30.74
C GLU A 218 10.62 9.65 30.70
N THR A 219 11.10 10.56 29.87
CA THR A 219 10.45 11.85 29.61
C THR A 219 9.96 11.98 28.17
N ALA A 220 10.32 11.02 27.33
CA ALA A 220 9.92 10.98 25.93
C ALA A 220 9.72 9.54 25.45
N ILE A 221 8.78 9.33 24.55
CA ILE A 221 8.47 8.02 23.97
C ILE A 221 8.37 8.13 22.44
N ILE A 222 9.12 7.28 21.76
CA ILE A 222 8.94 7.00 20.33
C ILE A 222 7.98 5.82 20.20
N CYS A 223 6.87 6.04 19.52
CA CYS A 223 5.87 5.01 19.22
C CYS A 223 6.03 4.58 17.76
N GLY A 224 6.25 3.30 17.50
CA GLY A 224 6.46 2.76 16.16
C GLY A 224 5.27 2.91 15.23
N THR A 225 4.05 3.12 15.77
CA THR A 225 2.84 3.43 15.00
C THR A 225 1.99 4.50 15.67
N PRO A 226 1.14 5.21 14.91
CA PRO A 226 0.11 6.10 15.45
C PRO A 226 -0.85 5.40 16.43
N GLU A 227 -1.21 4.15 16.17
CA GLU A 227 -2.07 3.37 17.07
C GLU A 227 -1.43 3.18 18.45
N ILE A 228 -0.14 2.82 18.50
CA ILE A 228 0.60 2.71 19.76
C ILE A 228 0.60 4.05 20.48
N ALA A 229 0.83 5.15 19.77
CA ALA A 229 0.83 6.49 20.34
C ALA A 229 -0.52 6.88 20.94
N CYS A 230 -1.63 6.59 20.25
CA CYS A 230 -2.99 6.80 20.79
C CYS A 230 -3.24 5.98 22.06
N ARG A 231 -2.77 4.72 22.11
CA ARG A 231 -2.91 3.86 23.31
C ARG A 231 -2.10 4.39 24.48
N VAL A 232 -0.85 4.80 24.22
CA VAL A 232 0.02 5.45 25.22
C VAL A 232 -0.65 6.70 25.77
N ALA A 233 -1.15 7.57 24.90
CA ALA A 233 -1.84 8.80 25.29
C ALA A 233 -3.08 8.51 26.17
N GLY A 234 -3.90 7.53 25.78
CA GLY A 234 -5.05 7.13 26.58
C GLY A 234 -4.70 6.57 27.97
N ILE A 235 -3.55 5.92 28.13
CA ILE A 235 -3.02 5.49 29.44
C ILE A 235 -2.58 6.69 30.26
N LEU A 236 -1.86 7.63 29.64
CA LEU A 236 -1.38 8.85 30.31
C LEU A 236 -2.53 9.75 30.77
N GLU A 237 -3.57 9.87 29.94
CA GLU A 237 -4.80 10.59 30.30
C GLU A 237 -5.46 9.99 31.56
N LYS A 238 -5.61 8.66 31.62
CA LYS A 238 -6.13 7.97 32.81
C LYS A 238 -5.28 8.23 34.07
N ARG A 239 -3.98 8.45 33.90
CA ARG A 239 -3.01 8.78 34.97
C ARG A 239 -2.94 10.27 35.30
N LYS A 240 -3.62 11.11 34.50
CA LYS A 240 -3.55 12.57 34.58
C LYS A 240 -2.13 13.12 34.34
N THR A 241 -1.35 12.44 33.52
CA THR A 241 -0.03 12.88 33.06
C THR A 241 -0.23 13.76 31.83
N ASN A 242 0.31 14.97 31.86
CA ASN A 242 0.14 15.94 30.77
C ASN A 242 1.12 15.67 29.63
N ILE A 243 0.59 15.74 28.41
CA ILE A 243 1.34 15.66 27.15
C ILE A 243 1.29 17.07 26.51
N PRO A 244 2.42 17.67 26.15
CA PRO A 244 3.81 17.17 26.22
C PRO A 244 4.56 17.53 27.53
N GLU A 245 3.95 18.26 28.48
CA GLU A 245 4.66 18.94 29.57
C GLU A 245 5.39 17.99 30.53
N GLU A 246 4.80 16.81 30.78
CA GLU A 246 5.39 15.79 31.66
C GLU A 246 6.00 14.64 30.88
N LEU A 247 5.43 14.31 29.72
CA LEU A 247 5.92 13.25 28.85
C LEU A 247 5.60 13.57 27.38
N SER A 248 6.63 13.61 26.56
CA SER A 248 6.52 13.88 25.13
C SER A 248 6.38 12.60 24.32
N ILE A 249 5.57 12.62 23.24
CA ILE A 249 5.34 11.48 22.37
C ILE A 249 5.61 11.88 20.91
N ILE A 250 6.35 11.03 20.19
CA ILE A 250 6.46 11.07 18.75
C ILE A 250 6.00 9.72 18.18
N ALA A 251 5.09 9.76 17.22
CA ALA A 251 4.67 8.59 16.46
C ALA A 251 5.42 8.50 15.12
N ILE A 252 5.74 7.28 14.69
CA ILE A 252 6.28 7.01 13.35
C ILE A 252 5.14 6.56 12.45
N GLY A 253 4.91 7.29 11.36
CA GLY A 253 3.89 7.01 10.36
C GLY A 253 2.71 7.97 10.37
N GLU A 254 1.91 7.90 9.28
CA GLU A 254 0.71 8.71 9.12
C GLU A 254 -0.39 8.26 10.08
N GLY A 255 -0.98 9.23 10.81
CA GLY A 255 -2.09 8.97 11.73
C GLY A 255 -2.92 10.22 11.93
N LYS A 256 -4.03 10.34 11.19
CA LYS A 256 -4.97 11.47 11.33
C LYS A 256 -5.63 11.51 12.71
N GLU A 257 -5.74 10.35 13.36
CA GLU A 257 -6.27 10.20 14.71
C GLU A 257 -5.44 10.92 15.77
N LEU A 258 -4.15 11.12 15.53
CA LEU A 258 -3.24 11.79 16.47
C LEU A 258 -3.62 13.26 16.75
N GLN A 259 -4.27 13.93 15.78
CA GLN A 259 -4.76 15.30 15.96
C GLN A 259 -5.92 15.41 16.95
N TYR A 260 -6.62 14.30 17.22
CA TYR A 260 -7.77 14.26 18.15
C TYR A 260 -7.36 13.89 19.58
N VAL A 261 -6.10 13.52 19.78
CA VAL A 261 -5.57 13.31 21.13
C VAL A 261 -5.38 14.65 21.82
N SER A 262 -5.75 14.75 23.09
CA SER A 262 -5.63 15.98 23.87
C SER A 262 -4.16 16.49 23.88
N GLY A 263 -3.96 17.74 23.49
CA GLY A 263 -2.63 18.33 23.34
C GLY A 263 -1.96 18.05 21.98
N GLY A 264 -2.51 17.12 21.19
CA GLY A 264 -1.89 16.67 19.95
C GLY A 264 -0.67 15.77 20.17
N ILE A 265 -0.33 14.95 19.19
CA ILE A 265 0.88 14.14 19.18
C ILE A 265 1.67 14.43 17.91
N THR A 266 2.95 14.68 18.03
CA THR A 266 3.85 14.86 16.90
C THR A 266 4.00 13.53 16.14
N ALA A 267 3.87 13.58 14.82
CA ALA A 267 4.11 12.42 13.96
C ALA A 267 5.24 12.74 12.96
N ILE A 268 6.03 11.72 12.67
CA ILE A 268 6.94 11.73 11.52
C ILE A 268 6.28 10.93 10.43
N ASP A 269 5.75 11.65 9.45
CA ASP A 269 5.00 11.09 8.35
C ASP A 269 5.90 10.75 7.17
N PHE A 270 5.44 9.85 6.31
CA PHE A 270 6.13 9.46 5.10
C PHE A 270 5.41 10.05 3.88
N PRO A 271 6.14 10.45 2.82
CA PRO A 271 5.56 11.05 1.63
C PRO A 271 4.85 9.99 0.73
N ILE A 272 3.91 9.24 1.31
CA ILE A 272 3.24 8.12 0.62
C ILE A 272 2.47 8.60 -0.60
N GLU A 273 1.81 9.76 -0.50
CA GLU A 273 1.06 10.35 -1.63
C GLU A 273 1.99 10.65 -2.81
N GLU A 274 3.13 11.24 -2.53
CA GLU A 274 4.14 11.56 -3.54
C GLU A 274 4.71 10.28 -4.15
N MET A 275 5.03 9.27 -3.34
CA MET A 275 5.53 7.98 -3.80
C MET A 275 4.53 7.26 -4.70
N VAL A 276 3.25 7.22 -4.33
CA VAL A 276 2.18 6.63 -5.14
C VAL A 276 1.99 7.44 -6.43
N SER A 277 2.03 8.75 -6.37
CA SER A 277 1.94 9.63 -7.54
C SER A 277 3.08 9.39 -8.52
N GLU A 278 4.31 9.39 -8.03
CA GLU A 278 5.50 9.15 -8.87
C GLU A 278 5.53 7.70 -9.39
N GLY A 279 5.19 6.72 -8.57
CA GLY A 279 5.05 5.33 -9.00
C GLY A 279 4.01 5.17 -10.12
N THR A 280 2.89 5.87 -10.01
CA THR A 280 1.84 5.88 -11.03
C THR A 280 2.33 6.53 -12.34
N LYS A 281 3.02 7.66 -12.27
CA LYS A 281 3.63 8.31 -13.44
C LYS A 281 4.64 7.40 -14.12
N CYS A 282 5.52 6.79 -13.34
CA CYS A 282 6.52 5.84 -13.82
C CYS A 282 5.86 4.67 -14.56
N LEU A 283 4.81 4.08 -13.99
CA LEU A 283 4.07 2.98 -14.60
C LEU A 283 3.44 3.39 -15.94
N PHE A 284 2.88 4.59 -16.04
CA PHE A 284 2.30 5.09 -17.29
C PHE A 284 3.35 5.41 -18.35
N GLU A 285 4.52 5.86 -17.97
CA GLU A 285 5.64 6.07 -18.89
C GLU A 285 6.17 4.73 -19.41
N MET A 286 6.32 3.74 -18.56
CA MET A 286 6.67 2.38 -18.95
C MET A 286 5.63 1.77 -19.91
N ASP A 287 4.33 1.94 -19.67
CA ASP A 287 3.27 1.47 -20.59
C ASP A 287 3.32 2.14 -21.95
N LYS A 288 3.73 3.42 -22.02
CA LYS A 288 3.86 4.16 -23.28
C LYS A 288 5.12 3.81 -24.05
N THR A 289 6.26 3.68 -23.36
CA THR A 289 7.58 3.55 -23.99
C THR A 289 8.04 2.11 -24.13
N GLY A 290 7.49 1.19 -23.31
CA GLY A 290 7.97 -0.18 -23.19
C GLY A 290 9.37 -0.29 -22.56
N GLN A 291 9.88 0.79 -21.98
CA GLN A 291 11.22 0.83 -21.37
C GLN A 291 11.11 1.05 -19.87
N LYS A 292 12.01 0.41 -19.12
CA LYS A 292 12.17 0.63 -17.69
C LYS A 292 12.67 2.05 -17.45
N THR A 293 12.00 2.80 -16.59
CA THR A 293 12.53 4.06 -16.07
C THR A 293 13.54 3.74 -14.98
N ASP A 294 14.74 4.29 -15.10
CA ASP A 294 15.73 4.17 -14.04
C ASP A 294 15.23 4.83 -12.76
N THR A 295 15.53 4.20 -11.64
CA THR A 295 15.16 4.58 -10.28
C THR A 295 15.47 6.05 -9.98
N VAL A 296 14.49 6.78 -9.47
CA VAL A 296 14.69 8.09 -8.84
C VAL A 296 14.89 7.89 -7.35
#